data_6174845926f4e78f15f3c3f4a915104c
#
_entry.id   6174845926f4e78f15f3c3f4a915104c
#
_cell.length_a   1.000
_cell.length_b   1.000
_cell.length_c   1.000
_cell.angle_alpha   90.00
_cell.angle_beta   90.00
_cell.angle_gamma   90.00
#
_symmetry.space_group_name_H-M   'P 1'
#
loop_
_entity.id
_entity.type
_entity.pdbx_description
1 polymer ?
#
loop_
_entity_poly.entity_id
_entity_poly.type
_entity_poly.pdbx_seq_one_letter_code
_entity_poly.pdbx_strand_id
1 'polypeptide(L)'
;MRNSPFILATLLVAALLDARPAAAESAPGSLSEIFKRVDDAVVVVHTSERMVTRDSNRTPVSMQALGSGVLVAGGKVLTAAHVVQTADAVVVEFPGQIRIRARIVASDPAADLALLQLESVPAGAQPVELGDSDKAEVGDPVFVVGAPFGITHTLTVGHVSARRKSNITSAGMVETELFQTDAAINRGNSGGPMFNMRGEVIGVVSHIISSSGGSEGLGFVVTSNVARELLFDRPSGWSGIEGYMLSGEIGRAFNLPAPGVGLLVQRVAAGSPAERLGVRGGSLTATVEDEELLLGGDIIVAVQGIALGGPDAYQNIRRRLSAIPPGGSIRLAVLRRGEIVELSGAVPR
;
A
#
# COMPACT_ATOMS: atom_id res chain seq x y z
N MET A 1 18.19 69.21 65.60
CA MET A 1 18.35 70.18 64.54
C MET A 1 18.88 69.45 63.31
N ARG A 2 18.21 69.68 62.17
CA ARG A 2 18.55 69.24 60.82
C ARG A 2 18.46 67.75 60.49
N ASN A 3 17.29 67.42 59.99
CA ASN A 3 16.98 66.20 59.18
C ASN A 3 17.71 66.26 57.85
N SER A 4 18.26 65.17 57.42
CA SER A 4 18.60 64.87 55.99
C SER A 4 17.89 63.62 55.53
N PRO A 5 17.15 63.66 54.45
CA PRO A 5 16.53 62.45 53.90
C PRO A 5 17.50 61.73 52.96
N PHE A 6 17.65 60.43 53.15
CA PHE A 6 18.32 59.55 52.21
C PHE A 6 17.36 59.31 51.00
N ILE A 7 17.81 59.70 49.82
CA ILE A 7 17.19 59.36 48.57
C ILE A 7 17.64 57.97 48.13
N LEU A 8 16.74 57.00 48.17
CA LEU A 8 16.97 55.66 47.67
C LEU A 8 16.71 55.66 46.17
N ALA A 9 17.77 55.61 45.36
CA ALA A 9 17.67 55.49 43.90
C ALA A 9 17.40 54.02 43.52
N THR A 10 16.19 53.73 43.12
CA THR A 10 15.80 52.42 42.58
C THR A 10 16.24 52.35 41.13
N LEU A 11 17.27 51.56 40.84
CA LEU A 11 17.69 51.21 39.48
C LEU A 11 16.72 50.17 38.92
N LEU A 12 15.85 50.58 38.00
CA LEU A 12 15.00 49.72 37.22
C LEU A 12 15.83 49.16 36.06
N VAL A 13 16.32 47.94 36.18
CA VAL A 13 16.94 47.22 35.07
C VAL A 13 15.84 46.70 34.18
N ALA A 14 15.62 47.35 33.05
CA ALA A 14 14.74 46.86 31.98
C ALA A 14 15.45 45.72 31.24
N ALA A 15 15.10 44.49 31.59
CA ALA A 15 15.43 43.32 30.78
C ALA A 15 14.59 43.36 29.50
N LEU A 16 15.16 43.83 28.42
CA LEU A 16 14.63 43.64 27.06
C LEU A 16 14.73 42.13 26.76
N LEU A 17 13.62 41.43 26.96
CA LEU A 17 13.40 40.10 26.40
C LEU A 17 13.34 40.26 24.89
N ASP A 18 14.39 39.80 24.18
CA ASP A 18 14.37 39.53 22.75
C ASP A 18 13.35 38.40 22.51
N ALA A 19 12.08 38.77 22.44
CA ALA A 19 11.06 37.90 21.89
C ALA A 19 11.34 37.83 20.39
N ARG A 20 12.14 36.83 19.98
CA ARG A 20 12.14 36.40 18.58
C ARG A 20 10.70 36.11 18.23
N PRO A 21 10.14 36.68 17.18
CA PRO A 21 8.82 36.24 16.71
C PRO A 21 8.94 34.79 16.37
N ALA A 22 8.18 33.92 17.07
CA ALA A 22 7.94 32.57 16.60
C ALA A 22 7.50 32.73 15.15
N ALA A 23 8.19 32.03 14.25
CA ALA A 23 7.79 32.04 12.85
C ALA A 23 6.31 31.67 12.84
N ALA A 24 5.47 32.62 12.45
CA ALA A 24 4.06 32.38 12.33
C ALA A 24 3.92 31.26 11.31
N GLU A 25 3.50 30.09 11.78
CA GLU A 25 3.08 28.99 10.91
C GLU A 25 2.03 29.63 9.99
N SER A 26 2.35 29.73 8.70
CA SER A 26 1.44 30.33 7.73
C SER A 26 0.10 29.61 7.85
N ALA A 27 -0.97 30.35 8.03
CA ALA A 27 -2.32 29.78 8.09
C ALA A 27 -2.48 28.78 6.93
N PRO A 28 -2.99 27.58 7.18
CA PRO A 28 -3.15 26.59 6.11
C PRO A 28 -3.95 27.25 4.98
N GLY A 29 -3.44 27.15 3.76
CA GLY A 29 -4.12 27.66 2.58
C GLY A 29 -5.51 27.04 2.46
N SER A 30 -6.39 27.64 1.67
CA SER A 30 -7.69 27.03 1.40
C SER A 30 -7.51 25.62 0.81
N LEU A 31 -8.45 24.72 1.05
CA LEU A 31 -8.41 23.37 0.46
C LEU A 31 -8.21 23.42 -1.06
N SER A 32 -8.80 24.41 -1.73
CA SER A 32 -8.62 24.63 -3.17
C SER A 32 -7.17 24.95 -3.56
N GLU A 33 -6.45 25.70 -2.75
CA GLU A 33 -5.04 26.01 -2.97
C GLU A 33 -4.15 24.78 -2.71
N ILE A 34 -4.45 24.03 -1.66
CA ILE A 34 -3.75 22.80 -1.34
C ILE A 34 -3.96 21.77 -2.46
N PHE A 35 -5.20 21.57 -2.90
CA PHE A 35 -5.55 20.68 -3.99
C PHE A 35 -4.76 21.00 -5.26
N LYS A 36 -4.76 22.25 -5.72
CA LYS A 36 -4.01 22.70 -6.90
C LYS A 36 -2.50 22.42 -6.81
N ARG A 37 -1.95 22.40 -5.61
CA ARG A 37 -0.53 22.10 -5.39
C ARG A 37 -0.19 20.62 -5.49
N VAL A 38 -1.12 19.74 -5.09
CA VAL A 38 -0.87 18.29 -5.01
C VAL A 38 -1.47 17.49 -6.15
N ASP A 39 -2.45 18.07 -6.87
CA ASP A 39 -3.22 17.36 -7.88
C ASP A 39 -2.37 16.83 -9.04
N ASP A 40 -1.36 17.58 -9.49
CA ASP A 40 -0.43 17.16 -10.55
C ASP A 40 0.43 15.93 -10.17
N ALA A 41 0.53 15.61 -8.88
CA ALA A 41 1.21 14.42 -8.41
C ALA A 41 0.30 13.18 -8.36
N VAL A 42 -1.02 13.35 -8.40
CA VAL A 42 -1.95 12.24 -8.37
C VAL A 42 -2.14 11.68 -9.77
N VAL A 43 -1.98 10.38 -9.90
CA VAL A 43 -1.93 9.69 -11.19
C VAL A 43 -2.94 8.55 -11.24
N VAL A 44 -3.30 8.17 -12.47
CA VAL A 44 -4.06 6.96 -12.74
C VAL A 44 -3.11 5.82 -13.03
N VAL A 45 -3.32 4.69 -12.38
CA VAL A 45 -2.55 3.47 -12.60
C VAL A 45 -3.38 2.53 -13.45
N HIS A 46 -2.98 2.35 -14.70
CA HIS A 46 -3.56 1.39 -15.63
C HIS A 46 -2.75 0.10 -15.57
N THR A 47 -3.44 -1.02 -15.43
CA THR A 47 -2.82 -2.34 -15.46
C THR A 47 -3.45 -3.19 -16.54
N SER A 48 -2.66 -4.07 -17.12
CA SER A 48 -3.15 -5.12 -18.01
C SER A 48 -2.69 -6.47 -17.50
N GLU A 49 -3.60 -7.43 -17.50
CA GLU A 49 -3.39 -8.81 -17.09
C GLU A 49 -3.87 -9.73 -18.20
N ARG A 50 -3.08 -10.72 -18.55
CA ARG A 50 -3.47 -11.77 -19.49
C ARG A 50 -4.17 -12.89 -18.76
N MET A 51 -5.42 -13.10 -19.06
CA MET A 51 -6.19 -14.25 -18.60
C MET A 51 -6.41 -15.21 -19.77
N VAL A 52 -6.34 -16.51 -19.48
CA VAL A 52 -6.76 -17.52 -20.46
C VAL A 52 -8.23 -17.80 -20.24
N THR A 53 -9.04 -17.56 -21.28
CA THR A 53 -10.47 -17.89 -21.21
C THR A 53 -10.70 -19.38 -21.01
N ARG A 54 -11.82 -19.73 -20.38
CA ARG A 54 -12.24 -21.12 -20.12
C ARG A 54 -12.90 -21.81 -21.32
N ASP A 55 -12.97 -21.13 -22.46
CA ASP A 55 -13.49 -21.75 -23.66
C ASP A 55 -12.55 -22.88 -24.14
N SER A 56 -13.09 -23.79 -24.96
CA SER A 56 -12.34 -24.91 -25.52
C SER A 56 -11.08 -24.50 -26.28
N ASN A 57 -10.98 -23.22 -26.67
CA ASN A 57 -9.87 -22.68 -27.44
C ASN A 57 -8.79 -22.01 -26.59
N ARG A 58 -8.98 -21.86 -25.27
CA ARG A 58 -8.02 -21.20 -24.35
C ARG A 58 -7.50 -19.85 -24.89
N THR A 59 -8.41 -19.03 -25.41
CA THR A 59 -8.04 -17.75 -26.01
C THR A 59 -7.52 -16.79 -24.94
N PRO A 60 -6.33 -16.18 -25.10
CA PRO A 60 -5.85 -15.17 -24.17
C PRO A 60 -6.75 -13.93 -24.26
N VAL A 61 -7.28 -13.47 -23.14
CA VAL A 61 -8.00 -12.21 -23.01
C VAL A 61 -7.19 -11.27 -22.14
N SER A 62 -7.00 -10.03 -22.59
CA SER A 62 -6.39 -8.99 -21.76
C SER A 62 -7.49 -8.32 -20.94
N MET A 63 -7.41 -8.44 -19.63
CA MET A 63 -8.20 -7.62 -18.71
C MET A 63 -7.44 -6.35 -18.38
N GLN A 64 -8.16 -5.24 -18.34
CA GLN A 64 -7.62 -3.96 -17.87
C GLN A 64 -8.25 -3.64 -16.51
N ALA A 65 -7.42 -3.23 -15.59
CA ALA A 65 -7.86 -2.69 -14.32
C ALA A 65 -7.31 -1.27 -14.15
N LEU A 66 -7.93 -0.53 -13.24
CA LEU A 66 -7.66 0.88 -13.01
C LEU A 66 -7.64 1.16 -11.52
N GLY A 67 -6.64 1.91 -11.08
CA GLY A 67 -6.52 2.46 -9.75
C GLY A 67 -5.90 3.84 -9.77
N SER A 68 -5.58 4.35 -8.63
CA SER A 68 -4.90 5.63 -8.43
C SER A 68 -3.51 5.40 -7.84
N GLY A 69 -2.68 6.43 -7.90
CA GLY A 69 -1.38 6.47 -7.24
C GLY A 69 -0.94 7.89 -7.00
N VAL A 70 0.19 8.04 -6.33
CA VAL A 70 0.78 9.36 -6.07
C VAL A 70 2.27 9.36 -6.34
N LEU A 71 2.73 10.36 -7.10
CA LEU A 71 4.13 10.59 -7.39
C LEU A 71 4.85 11.05 -6.12
N VAL A 72 5.90 10.33 -5.75
CA VAL A 72 6.79 10.64 -4.63
C VAL A 72 8.22 10.79 -5.12
N ALA A 73 9.13 11.18 -4.24
CA ALA A 73 10.53 11.41 -4.58
C ALA A 73 11.17 10.23 -5.33
N GLY A 74 12.15 10.54 -6.21
CA GLY A 74 12.91 9.55 -6.97
C GLY A 74 12.18 8.97 -8.19
N GLY A 75 11.14 9.64 -8.69
CA GLY A 75 10.36 9.17 -9.85
C GLY A 75 9.59 7.89 -9.55
N LYS A 76 9.14 7.75 -8.31
CA LYS A 76 8.37 6.60 -7.84
C LYS A 76 6.90 6.97 -7.67
N VAL A 77 6.03 5.99 -7.85
CA VAL A 77 4.60 6.13 -7.59
C VAL A 77 4.19 5.13 -6.52
N LEU A 78 3.59 5.64 -5.45
CA LEU A 78 3.01 4.86 -4.38
C LEU A 78 1.56 4.51 -4.75
N THR A 79 1.16 3.25 -4.59
CA THR A 79 -0.18 2.75 -4.91
C THR A 79 -0.54 1.55 -4.03
N ALA A 80 -1.73 0.97 -4.19
CA ALA A 80 -2.15 -0.25 -3.51
C ALA A 80 -1.62 -1.51 -4.22
N ALA A 81 -1.30 -2.55 -3.45
CA ALA A 81 -0.76 -3.79 -4.00
C ALA A 81 -1.79 -4.49 -4.90
N HIS A 82 -3.06 -4.57 -4.48
CA HIS A 82 -4.10 -5.25 -5.25
C HIS A 82 -4.33 -4.65 -6.64
N VAL A 83 -3.94 -3.38 -6.87
CA VAL A 83 -4.02 -2.74 -8.20
C VAL A 83 -3.00 -3.32 -9.17
N VAL A 84 -1.81 -3.72 -8.69
CA VAL A 84 -0.66 -4.03 -9.55
C VAL A 84 -0.07 -5.43 -9.35
N GLN A 85 -0.51 -6.18 -8.34
CA GLN A 85 0.18 -7.40 -7.87
C GLN A 85 0.34 -8.46 -8.96
N THR A 86 -0.67 -8.63 -9.81
CA THR A 86 -0.68 -9.63 -10.90
C THR A 86 -0.60 -9.00 -12.29
N ALA A 87 -0.29 -7.69 -12.36
CA ALA A 87 -0.20 -7.00 -13.62
C ALA A 87 0.99 -7.46 -14.48
N ASP A 88 0.74 -7.79 -15.74
CA ASP A 88 1.77 -8.06 -16.75
C ASP A 88 2.42 -6.76 -17.25
N ALA A 89 1.67 -5.66 -17.24
CA ALA A 89 2.16 -4.34 -17.58
C ALA A 89 1.45 -3.27 -16.77
N VAL A 90 2.23 -2.24 -16.39
CA VAL A 90 1.75 -1.07 -15.65
C VAL A 90 2.06 0.19 -16.44
N VAL A 91 1.06 1.04 -16.63
CA VAL A 91 1.17 2.36 -17.26
C VAL A 91 0.58 3.38 -16.30
N VAL A 92 1.34 4.40 -15.99
CA VAL A 92 0.93 5.52 -15.14
C VAL A 92 0.54 6.69 -16.02
N GLU A 93 -0.67 7.21 -15.83
CA GLU A 93 -1.19 8.36 -16.56
C GLU A 93 -1.22 9.59 -15.65
N PHE A 94 -0.49 10.60 -16.07
CA PHE A 94 -0.44 11.93 -15.45
C PHE A 94 -1.51 12.86 -16.03
N PRO A 95 -1.77 14.03 -15.41
CA PRO A 95 -2.56 15.09 -16.01
C PRO A 95 -2.17 15.38 -17.45
N GLY A 96 -3.14 15.73 -18.29
CA GLY A 96 -2.90 15.95 -19.73
C GLY A 96 -2.72 14.66 -20.52
N GLN A 97 -3.13 13.50 -19.99
CA GLN A 97 -3.06 12.18 -20.66
C GLN A 97 -1.62 11.72 -20.98
N ILE A 98 -0.64 12.18 -20.24
CA ILE A 98 0.76 11.76 -20.40
C ILE A 98 0.92 10.37 -19.79
N ARG A 99 1.19 9.37 -20.62
CA ARG A 99 1.32 7.96 -20.20
C ARG A 99 2.76 7.51 -20.16
N ILE A 100 3.21 7.05 -19.00
CA ILE A 100 4.56 6.57 -18.74
C ILE A 100 4.49 5.11 -18.28
N ARG A 101 5.34 4.27 -18.84
CA ARG A 101 5.49 2.90 -18.33
C ARG A 101 6.16 2.90 -16.97
N ALA A 102 5.74 1.94 -16.15
CA ALA A 102 6.32 1.74 -14.84
C ALA A 102 6.60 0.26 -14.58
N ARG A 103 7.54 -0.01 -13.70
CA ARG A 103 7.83 -1.35 -13.18
C ARG A 103 7.55 -1.39 -11.69
N ILE A 104 7.07 -2.51 -11.19
CA ILE A 104 6.85 -2.72 -9.77
C ILE A 104 8.21 -3.01 -9.12
N VAL A 105 8.63 -2.19 -8.16
CA VAL A 105 9.94 -2.32 -7.50
C VAL A 105 9.84 -2.85 -6.08
N ALA A 106 8.71 -2.63 -5.41
CA ALA A 106 8.40 -3.21 -4.12
C ALA A 106 6.89 -3.45 -4.02
N SER A 107 6.50 -4.48 -3.29
CA SER A 107 5.11 -4.77 -2.98
C SER A 107 5.00 -5.52 -1.67
N ASP A 108 4.02 -5.14 -0.89
CA ASP A 108 3.60 -5.83 0.33
C ASP A 108 2.09 -6.07 0.27
N PRO A 109 1.66 -7.22 -0.29
CA PRO A 109 0.24 -7.54 -0.42
C PRO A 109 -0.48 -7.67 0.91
N ALA A 110 0.24 -8.00 1.98
CA ALA A 110 -0.35 -8.14 3.30
C ALA A 110 -0.73 -6.80 3.92
N ALA A 111 -0.01 -5.73 3.60
CA ALA A 111 -0.35 -4.36 3.96
C ALA A 111 -1.08 -3.62 2.82
N ASP A 112 -1.32 -4.27 1.69
CA ASP A 112 -1.92 -3.69 0.49
C ASP A 112 -1.18 -2.45 -0.04
N LEU A 113 0.15 -2.49 -0.11
CA LEU A 113 0.99 -1.41 -0.58
C LEU A 113 1.91 -1.84 -1.71
N ALA A 114 2.11 -0.98 -2.70
CA ALA A 114 3.09 -1.18 -3.77
C ALA A 114 3.79 0.11 -4.16
N LEU A 115 5.02 -0.04 -4.66
CA LEU A 115 5.86 1.04 -5.15
C LEU A 115 6.26 0.75 -6.60
N LEU A 116 5.97 1.70 -7.46
CA LEU A 116 6.32 1.66 -8.87
C LEU A 116 7.52 2.56 -9.14
N GLN A 117 8.37 2.19 -10.08
CA GLN A 117 9.41 3.04 -10.65
C GLN A 117 9.00 3.44 -12.06
N LEU A 118 8.87 4.71 -12.32
CA LEU A 118 8.62 5.25 -13.64
C LEU A 118 9.85 5.11 -14.55
N GLU A 119 9.65 4.87 -15.84
CA GLU A 119 10.72 4.91 -16.84
C GLU A 119 11.25 6.34 -17.03
N SER A 120 10.39 7.34 -16.89
CA SER A 120 10.74 8.77 -16.90
C SER A 120 9.71 9.57 -16.09
N VAL A 121 10.10 10.74 -15.60
CA VAL A 121 9.17 11.66 -14.93
C VAL A 121 8.81 12.77 -15.93
N PRO A 122 7.52 13.07 -16.15
CA PRO A 122 7.12 14.14 -17.04
C PRO A 122 7.67 15.49 -16.59
N ALA A 123 8.02 16.34 -17.55
CA ALA A 123 8.49 17.69 -17.24
C ALA A 123 7.40 18.47 -16.50
N GLY A 124 7.78 19.08 -15.37
CA GLY A 124 6.86 19.84 -14.52
C GLY A 124 6.12 19.03 -13.46
N ALA A 125 6.10 17.69 -13.52
CA ALA A 125 5.51 16.89 -12.45
C ALA A 125 6.32 17.05 -11.15
N GLN A 126 5.62 17.44 -10.08
CA GLN A 126 6.24 17.66 -8.77
C GLN A 126 5.83 16.52 -7.83
N PRO A 127 6.79 15.83 -7.19
CA PRO A 127 6.47 14.83 -6.19
C PRO A 127 5.91 15.49 -4.94
N VAL A 128 5.01 14.79 -4.25
CA VAL A 128 4.53 15.16 -2.92
C VAL A 128 5.30 14.45 -1.83
N GLU A 129 5.27 15.02 -0.63
CA GLU A 129 5.94 14.45 0.53
C GLU A 129 5.02 13.48 1.28
N LEU A 130 5.64 12.43 1.84
CA LEU A 130 4.98 11.58 2.82
C LEU A 130 5.03 12.27 4.18
N GLY A 131 3.86 12.61 4.71
CA GLY A 131 3.71 13.14 6.06
C GLY A 131 3.96 12.08 7.13
N ASP A 132 4.07 12.52 8.36
CA ASP A 132 4.15 11.67 9.54
C ASP A 132 2.73 11.34 10.03
N SER A 133 2.28 10.11 9.73
CA SER A 133 0.93 9.67 10.11
C SER A 133 0.72 9.57 11.62
N ASP A 134 1.79 9.52 12.44
CA ASP A 134 1.65 9.48 13.90
C ASP A 134 1.16 10.82 14.48
N LYS A 135 1.28 11.91 13.70
CA LYS A 135 0.79 13.23 14.07
C LYS A 135 -0.68 13.47 13.74
N ALA A 136 -1.31 12.56 12.97
CA ALA A 136 -2.72 12.68 12.64
C ALA A 136 -3.59 12.15 13.77
N GLU A 137 -4.61 12.89 14.14
CA GLU A 137 -5.52 12.54 15.23
C GLU A 137 -6.94 12.28 14.70
N VAL A 138 -7.73 11.53 15.47
CA VAL A 138 -9.16 11.33 15.16
C VAL A 138 -9.88 12.67 15.23
N GLY A 139 -10.60 13.02 14.17
CA GLY A 139 -11.25 14.31 13.98
C GLY A 139 -10.47 15.27 13.06
N ASP A 140 -9.21 14.98 12.71
CA ASP A 140 -8.47 15.81 11.77
C ASP A 140 -9.13 15.80 10.39
N PRO A 141 -9.24 16.97 9.73
CA PRO A 141 -9.73 17.05 8.37
C PRO A 141 -8.70 16.45 7.40
N VAL A 142 -9.20 15.65 6.47
CA VAL A 142 -8.42 15.00 5.42
C VAL A 142 -9.13 15.10 4.08
N PHE A 143 -8.39 14.90 2.99
CA PHE A 143 -8.99 14.76 1.69
C PHE A 143 -8.29 13.66 0.89
N VAL A 144 -9.04 13.03 0.01
CA VAL A 144 -8.57 12.00 -0.91
C VAL A 144 -8.67 12.54 -2.33
N VAL A 145 -7.64 12.29 -3.12
CA VAL A 145 -7.66 12.59 -4.56
C VAL A 145 -7.42 11.29 -5.32
N GLY A 146 -8.22 11.05 -6.35
CA GLY A 146 -8.11 9.83 -7.13
C GLY A 146 -8.89 9.88 -8.43
N ALA A 147 -9.10 8.70 -9.01
CA ALA A 147 -9.81 8.52 -10.27
C ALA A 147 -10.99 7.55 -10.12
N PRO A 148 -12.01 7.87 -9.31
CA PRO A 148 -13.15 6.99 -9.14
C PRO A 148 -13.85 6.76 -10.49
N PHE A 149 -14.09 5.50 -10.82
CA PHE A 149 -14.70 5.10 -12.11
C PHE A 149 -13.98 5.64 -13.37
N GLY A 150 -12.69 5.98 -13.24
CA GLY A 150 -11.91 6.58 -14.33
C GLY A 150 -12.08 8.10 -14.47
N ILE A 151 -12.83 8.75 -13.59
CA ILE A 151 -12.97 10.21 -13.54
C ILE A 151 -11.77 10.75 -12.76
N THR A 152 -10.77 11.24 -13.49
CA THR A 152 -9.51 11.73 -12.92
C THR A 152 -9.70 12.98 -12.07
N HIS A 153 -8.76 13.27 -11.17
CA HIS A 153 -8.71 14.49 -10.36
C HIS A 153 -9.95 14.72 -9.49
N THR A 154 -10.56 13.62 -8.99
CA THR A 154 -11.72 13.72 -8.11
C THR A 154 -11.27 13.90 -6.68
N LEU A 155 -11.66 15.04 -6.09
CA LEU A 155 -11.44 15.38 -4.70
C LEU A 155 -12.63 14.92 -3.85
N THR A 156 -12.37 14.21 -2.75
CA THR A 156 -13.34 13.96 -1.67
C THR A 156 -12.76 14.38 -0.35
N VAL A 157 -13.63 14.87 0.55
CA VAL A 157 -13.23 15.45 1.85
C VAL A 157 -13.90 14.67 2.97
N GLY A 158 -13.21 14.53 4.06
CA GLY A 158 -13.72 13.90 5.28
C GLY A 158 -12.77 14.12 6.45
N HIS A 159 -12.81 13.23 7.40
CA HIS A 159 -12.00 13.27 8.62
C HIS A 159 -11.37 11.91 8.89
N VAL A 160 -10.35 11.90 9.71
CA VAL A 160 -9.89 10.65 10.33
C VAL A 160 -10.95 10.22 11.33
N SER A 161 -11.71 9.18 11.02
CA SER A 161 -12.79 8.68 11.87
C SER A 161 -12.27 7.77 12.99
N ALA A 162 -11.20 7.02 12.72
CA ALA A 162 -10.56 6.15 13.71
C ALA A 162 -9.14 5.79 13.26
N ARG A 163 -8.31 5.38 14.22
CA ARG A 163 -7.03 4.72 14.00
C ARG A 163 -7.16 3.27 14.42
N ARG A 164 -6.82 2.35 13.55
CA ARG A 164 -7.00 0.91 13.80
C ARG A 164 -5.71 0.17 13.53
N LYS A 165 -5.39 -0.75 14.42
CA LYS A 165 -4.42 -1.79 14.15
C LYS A 165 -5.20 -3.01 13.67
N SER A 166 -5.01 -3.38 12.43
CA SER A 166 -5.72 -4.49 11.82
C SER A 166 -4.81 -5.70 11.75
N ASN A 167 -5.23 -6.79 12.39
CA ASN A 167 -4.67 -8.11 12.16
C ASN A 167 -5.37 -8.80 10.98
N ILE A 168 -6.34 -8.11 10.36
CA ILE A 168 -7.19 -8.61 9.29
C ILE A 168 -6.72 -7.98 7.99
N THR A 169 -5.64 -8.48 7.48
CA THR A 169 -5.45 -8.50 6.03
C THR A 169 -5.96 -9.85 5.54
N SER A 170 -6.35 -9.96 4.26
CA SER A 170 -6.69 -11.23 3.61
C SER A 170 -5.63 -12.32 3.82
N ALA A 171 -4.47 -11.98 4.33
CA ALA A 171 -3.37 -12.86 4.68
C ALA A 171 -3.27 -13.21 6.18
N GLY A 172 -4.05 -12.57 7.07
CA GLY A 172 -4.09 -12.91 8.51
C GLY A 172 -2.78 -12.80 9.30
N MET A 173 -1.71 -12.22 8.74
CA MET A 173 -0.35 -12.33 9.27
C MET A 173 0.32 -11.00 9.59
N VAL A 174 -0.32 -9.86 9.36
CA VAL A 174 0.31 -8.53 9.52
C VAL A 174 -0.54 -7.65 10.40
N GLU A 175 0.07 -7.13 11.44
CA GLU A 175 -0.45 -5.98 12.15
C GLU A 175 -0.18 -4.74 11.30
N THR A 176 -1.18 -4.29 10.53
CA THR A 176 -1.10 -3.10 9.69
C THR A 176 -1.89 -1.97 10.36
N GLU A 177 -1.32 -0.79 10.40
CA GLU A 177 -2.01 0.38 10.91
C GLU A 177 -2.80 1.06 9.80
N LEU A 178 -4.09 1.26 10.07
CA LEU A 178 -5.03 1.87 9.14
C LEU A 178 -5.68 3.10 9.77
N PHE A 179 -5.88 4.13 8.96
CA PHE A 179 -6.90 5.12 9.23
C PHE A 179 -8.24 4.66 8.67
N GLN A 180 -9.30 4.84 9.45
CA GLN A 180 -10.67 4.85 8.95
C GLN A 180 -11.03 6.30 8.63
N THR A 181 -11.73 6.53 7.52
CA THR A 181 -12.19 7.87 7.11
C THR A 181 -13.61 7.82 6.56
N ASP A 182 -14.33 8.91 6.72
CA ASP A 182 -15.64 9.17 6.13
C ASP A 182 -15.56 9.89 4.77
N ALA A 183 -14.36 10.27 4.33
CA ALA A 183 -14.15 10.72 2.95
C ALA A 183 -14.67 9.68 1.97
N ALA A 184 -15.41 10.11 0.95
CA ALA A 184 -16.03 9.18 0.01
C ALA A 184 -14.96 8.42 -0.81
N ILE A 185 -14.87 7.11 -0.59
CA ILE A 185 -13.99 6.21 -1.33
C ILE A 185 -14.84 5.28 -2.19
N ASN A 186 -14.50 5.18 -3.46
CA ASN A 186 -15.16 4.33 -4.45
C ASN A 186 -14.12 3.60 -5.30
N ARG A 187 -14.56 2.64 -6.13
CA ARG A 187 -13.69 1.93 -7.08
C ARG A 187 -12.95 2.92 -7.97
N GLY A 188 -11.63 2.77 -8.07
CA GLY A 188 -10.74 3.68 -8.77
C GLY A 188 -9.95 4.62 -7.85
N ASN A 189 -10.39 4.87 -6.61
CA ASN A 189 -9.61 5.58 -5.61
C ASN A 189 -8.53 4.69 -4.96
N SER A 190 -8.62 3.37 -5.10
CA SER A 190 -7.63 2.42 -4.58
C SER A 190 -6.21 2.78 -5.02
N GLY A 191 -5.29 2.86 -4.06
CA GLY A 191 -3.91 3.30 -4.27
C GLY A 191 -3.71 4.81 -4.29
N GLY A 192 -4.79 5.60 -4.33
CA GLY A 192 -4.73 7.07 -4.26
C GLY A 192 -4.32 7.57 -2.88
N PRO A 193 -3.76 8.79 -2.80
CA PRO A 193 -3.34 9.40 -1.55
C PRO A 193 -4.51 9.93 -0.73
N MET A 194 -4.39 9.79 0.59
CA MET A 194 -5.10 10.61 1.56
C MET A 194 -4.13 11.67 2.09
N PHE A 195 -4.51 12.93 1.98
CA PHE A 195 -3.73 14.08 2.38
C PHE A 195 -4.24 14.70 3.68
N ASN A 196 -3.32 15.29 4.45
CA ASN A 196 -3.65 16.25 5.50
C ASN A 196 -3.80 17.67 4.92
N MET A 197 -4.18 18.63 5.75
CA MET A 197 -4.37 20.04 5.34
C MET A 197 -3.07 20.80 5.09
N ARG A 198 -1.90 20.14 5.13
CA ARG A 198 -0.64 20.68 4.64
C ARG A 198 -0.30 20.19 3.22
N GLY A 199 -1.09 19.25 2.67
CA GLY A 199 -0.83 18.62 1.38
C GLY A 199 0.21 17.51 1.46
N GLU A 200 0.46 16.95 2.63
CA GLU A 200 1.32 15.80 2.83
C GLU A 200 0.48 14.52 2.78
N VAL A 201 1.00 13.47 2.13
CA VAL A 201 0.35 12.16 2.09
C VAL A 201 0.48 11.49 3.46
N ILE A 202 -0.64 11.28 4.15
CA ILE A 202 -0.68 10.57 5.43
C ILE A 202 -1.19 9.13 5.30
N GLY A 203 -1.60 8.72 4.10
CA GLY A 203 -1.97 7.33 3.85
C GLY A 203 -2.33 7.05 2.40
N VAL A 204 -2.51 5.75 2.11
CA VAL A 204 -2.83 5.19 0.79
C VAL A 204 -4.17 4.46 0.88
N VAL A 205 -5.11 4.82 0.02
CA VAL A 205 -6.44 4.20 -0.02
C VAL A 205 -6.32 2.70 -0.36
N SER A 206 -6.88 1.86 0.49
CA SER A 206 -6.90 0.41 0.32
C SER A 206 -8.30 -0.09 -0.04
N HIS A 207 -9.22 -0.11 0.91
CA HIS A 207 -10.53 -0.72 0.72
C HIS A 207 -11.65 0.04 1.44
N ILE A 208 -12.88 -0.39 1.19
CA ILE A 208 -14.08 0.06 1.90
C ILE A 208 -14.78 -1.14 2.51
N ILE A 209 -15.52 -0.90 3.60
CA ILE A 209 -16.57 -1.81 4.05
C ILE A 209 -17.89 -1.21 3.59
N SER A 210 -18.65 -1.96 2.80
CA SER A 210 -19.87 -1.48 2.19
C SER A 210 -20.82 -2.63 1.88
N SER A 211 -22.09 -2.43 2.14
CA SER A 211 -23.18 -3.36 1.75
C SER A 211 -23.67 -3.12 0.33
N SER A 212 -23.54 -1.89 -0.17
CA SER A 212 -23.99 -1.49 -1.51
C SER A 212 -22.91 -1.57 -2.57
N GLY A 213 -21.63 -1.74 -2.17
CA GLY A 213 -20.47 -1.70 -3.06
C GLY A 213 -19.95 -0.28 -3.34
N GLY A 214 -20.58 0.76 -2.80
CA GLY A 214 -20.17 2.16 -2.85
C GLY A 214 -19.77 2.69 -1.48
N SER A 215 -19.39 3.98 -1.40
CA SER A 215 -19.00 4.61 -0.14
C SER A 215 -20.17 4.70 0.85
N GLU A 216 -20.00 4.17 2.03
CA GLU A 216 -20.92 4.27 3.17
C GLU A 216 -20.24 4.96 4.39
N GLY A 217 -19.16 5.73 4.15
CA GLY A 217 -18.42 6.40 5.22
C GLY A 217 -17.46 5.49 5.99
N LEU A 218 -17.17 4.29 5.47
CA LEU A 218 -16.26 3.31 6.06
C LEU A 218 -15.12 3.01 5.09
N GLY A 219 -14.30 4.03 4.84
CA GLY A 219 -13.07 3.91 4.05
C GLY A 219 -11.86 3.56 4.91
N PHE A 220 -10.94 2.75 4.37
CA PHE A 220 -9.73 2.32 5.05
C PHE A 220 -8.50 2.69 4.23
N VAL A 221 -7.53 3.27 4.91
CA VAL A 221 -6.34 3.88 4.32
C VAL A 221 -5.11 3.40 5.10
N VAL A 222 -4.15 2.78 4.43
CA VAL A 222 -2.90 2.35 5.08
C VAL A 222 -2.06 3.57 5.38
N THR A 223 -1.55 3.68 6.60
CA THR A 223 -0.83 4.88 7.06
C THR A 223 0.50 5.10 6.33
N SER A 224 0.92 6.35 6.19
CA SER A 224 2.17 6.70 5.50
C SER A 224 3.43 6.19 6.19
N ASN A 225 3.43 6.06 7.53
CA ASN A 225 4.57 5.50 8.27
C ASN A 225 4.73 4.01 7.97
N VAL A 226 3.62 3.25 7.85
CA VAL A 226 3.65 1.86 7.38
C VAL A 226 4.19 1.81 5.95
N ALA A 227 3.71 2.67 5.05
CA ALA A 227 4.21 2.72 3.67
C ALA A 227 5.71 3.02 3.61
N ARG A 228 6.20 3.96 4.43
CA ARG A 228 7.63 4.27 4.52
C ARG A 228 8.45 3.07 4.99
N GLU A 229 8.03 2.42 6.08
CA GLU A 229 8.75 1.25 6.61
C GLU A 229 8.78 0.10 5.59
N LEU A 230 7.63 -0.23 4.98
CA LEU A 230 7.50 -1.43 4.16
C LEU A 230 8.06 -1.28 2.75
N LEU A 231 8.06 -0.07 2.18
CA LEU A 231 8.41 0.15 0.77
C LEU A 231 9.71 0.94 0.56
N PHE A 232 10.18 1.70 1.57
CA PHE A 232 11.38 2.54 1.43
C PHE A 232 12.50 2.09 2.36
N ASP A 233 12.22 1.88 3.64
CA ASP A 233 13.27 1.54 4.61
C ASP A 233 13.66 0.06 4.54
N ARG A 234 12.68 -0.82 4.36
CA ARG A 234 12.86 -2.29 4.30
C ARG A 234 12.01 -2.89 3.19
N PRO A 235 12.25 -2.55 1.93
CA PRO A 235 11.41 -3.00 0.82
C PRO A 235 11.42 -4.51 0.68
N SER A 236 10.22 -5.09 0.57
CA SER A 236 10.04 -6.44 0.04
C SER A 236 9.97 -6.35 -1.48
N GLY A 237 10.73 -7.19 -2.17
CA GLY A 237 10.63 -7.27 -3.62
C GLY A 237 9.23 -7.75 -4.05
N TRP A 238 8.77 -7.28 -5.20
CA TRP A 238 7.54 -7.77 -5.80
C TRP A 238 7.66 -9.25 -6.17
N SER A 239 6.71 -10.07 -5.72
CA SER A 239 6.67 -11.51 -6.03
C SER A 239 5.89 -11.84 -7.29
N GLY A 240 4.84 -11.07 -7.59
CA GLY A 240 3.85 -11.37 -8.63
C GLY A 240 2.84 -12.44 -8.23
N ILE A 241 2.67 -12.71 -6.94
CA ILE A 241 1.70 -13.69 -6.43
C ILE A 241 0.50 -12.98 -5.86
N GLU A 242 -0.68 -13.35 -6.31
CA GLU A 242 -1.94 -13.14 -5.61
C GLU A 242 -2.34 -14.45 -4.93
N GLY A 243 -2.68 -14.41 -3.65
CA GLY A 243 -3.00 -15.61 -2.89
C GLY A 243 -4.07 -15.38 -1.85
N TYR A 244 -4.72 -16.47 -1.46
CA TYR A 244 -5.71 -16.52 -0.39
C TYR A 244 -5.17 -17.35 0.78
N MET A 245 -5.26 -16.82 2.00
CA MET A 245 -4.72 -17.49 3.18
C MET A 245 -5.69 -18.57 3.67
N LEU A 246 -5.23 -19.81 3.62
CA LEU A 246 -5.94 -20.95 4.17
C LEU A 246 -5.52 -21.17 5.62
N SER A 247 -6.49 -21.28 6.52
CA SER A 247 -6.26 -21.58 7.94
C SER A 247 -7.48 -22.27 8.55
N GLY A 248 -7.42 -22.68 9.82
CA GLY A 248 -8.56 -23.22 10.55
C GLY A 248 -9.19 -24.44 9.88
N GLU A 249 -10.52 -24.40 9.65
CA GLU A 249 -11.25 -25.52 9.02
C GLU A 249 -10.89 -25.71 7.56
N ILE A 250 -10.75 -24.63 6.82
CA ILE A 250 -10.33 -24.67 5.41
C ILE A 250 -8.92 -25.28 5.30
N GLY A 251 -7.99 -24.85 6.14
CA GLY A 251 -6.64 -25.43 6.16
C GLY A 251 -6.63 -26.94 6.40
N ARG A 252 -7.52 -27.43 7.29
CA ARG A 252 -7.69 -28.87 7.52
C ARG A 252 -8.31 -29.60 6.31
N ALA A 253 -9.29 -28.98 5.65
CA ALA A 253 -9.90 -29.53 4.44
C ALA A 253 -8.90 -29.72 3.30
N PHE A 254 -7.89 -28.87 3.22
CA PHE A 254 -6.79 -28.98 2.25
C PHE A 254 -5.62 -29.85 2.73
N ASN A 255 -5.75 -30.54 3.89
CA ASN A 255 -4.69 -31.37 4.48
C ASN A 255 -3.35 -30.63 4.60
N LEU A 256 -3.37 -29.37 5.03
CA LEU A 256 -2.14 -28.58 5.19
C LEU A 256 -1.26 -29.18 6.30
N PRO A 257 0.06 -29.22 6.13
CA PRO A 257 0.97 -29.64 7.18
C PRO A 257 0.91 -28.65 8.36
N ALA A 258 1.33 -29.10 9.54
CA ALA A 258 1.41 -28.22 10.69
C ALA A 258 2.24 -26.95 10.38
N PRO A 259 1.77 -25.78 10.79
CA PRO A 259 0.67 -25.45 11.71
C PRO A 259 -0.74 -25.38 11.07
N GLY A 260 -0.96 -25.89 9.87
CA GLY A 260 -2.27 -25.90 9.21
C GLY A 260 -2.62 -24.59 8.51
N VAL A 261 -1.60 -23.81 8.12
CA VAL A 261 -1.73 -22.53 7.42
C VAL A 261 -0.95 -22.58 6.12
N GLY A 262 -1.51 -22.01 5.06
CA GLY A 262 -0.86 -21.93 3.75
C GLY A 262 -1.48 -20.82 2.89
N LEU A 263 -0.71 -20.29 1.94
CA LEU A 263 -1.15 -19.32 0.96
C LEU A 263 -1.52 -20.06 -0.33
N LEU A 264 -2.82 -20.21 -0.59
CA LEU A 264 -3.33 -20.74 -1.85
C LEU A 264 -3.07 -19.72 -2.96
N VAL A 265 -2.22 -20.09 -3.90
CA VAL A 265 -1.86 -19.22 -5.03
C VAL A 265 -3.04 -19.14 -5.98
N GLN A 266 -3.64 -17.95 -6.07
CA GLN A 266 -4.75 -17.64 -6.97
C GLN A 266 -4.22 -17.36 -8.38
N ARG A 267 -3.29 -16.39 -8.48
CA ARG A 267 -2.71 -15.93 -9.73
C ARG A 267 -1.23 -15.69 -9.60
N VAL A 268 -0.53 -15.77 -10.73
CA VAL A 268 0.89 -15.47 -10.87
C VAL A 268 1.07 -14.58 -12.08
N ALA A 269 1.64 -13.40 -11.87
CA ALA A 269 1.93 -12.45 -12.94
C ALA A 269 2.96 -13.00 -13.92
N ALA A 270 2.74 -12.80 -15.21
CA ALA A 270 3.69 -13.21 -16.23
C ALA A 270 5.01 -12.42 -16.11
N GLY A 271 6.14 -13.10 -16.29
CA GLY A 271 7.48 -12.53 -16.12
C GLY A 271 7.86 -12.22 -14.67
N SER A 272 7.00 -12.56 -13.68
CA SER A 272 7.27 -12.32 -12.27
C SER A 272 8.37 -13.23 -11.71
N PRO A 273 8.97 -12.88 -10.56
CA PRO A 273 9.86 -13.79 -9.84
C PRO A 273 9.20 -15.13 -9.50
N ALA A 274 7.92 -15.15 -9.12
CA ALA A 274 7.20 -16.38 -8.79
C ALA A 274 7.03 -17.29 -10.01
N GLU A 275 6.71 -16.74 -11.18
CA GLU A 275 6.62 -17.52 -12.42
C GLU A 275 7.96 -18.16 -12.76
N ARG A 276 9.06 -17.40 -12.64
CA ARG A 276 10.42 -17.92 -12.87
C ARG A 276 10.83 -19.01 -11.89
N LEU A 277 10.31 -18.98 -10.65
CA LEU A 277 10.48 -20.05 -9.68
C LEU A 277 9.62 -21.28 -9.99
N GLY A 278 8.68 -21.19 -10.92
CA GLY A 278 7.77 -22.26 -11.27
C GLY A 278 6.57 -22.42 -10.34
N VAL A 279 6.20 -21.34 -9.62
CA VAL A 279 4.95 -21.25 -8.85
C VAL A 279 3.76 -21.28 -9.81
N ARG A 280 2.70 -22.00 -9.45
CA ARG A 280 1.51 -22.20 -10.28
C ARG A 280 0.28 -21.60 -9.63
N GLY A 281 -0.44 -20.78 -10.37
CA GLY A 281 -1.76 -20.24 -9.98
C GLY A 281 -2.87 -21.28 -10.15
N GLY A 282 -4.02 -20.97 -9.52
CA GLY A 282 -5.24 -21.74 -9.65
C GLY A 282 -5.88 -21.60 -11.02
N SER A 283 -6.69 -22.58 -11.40
CA SER A 283 -7.39 -22.60 -12.69
C SER A 283 -8.85 -23.03 -12.61
N LEU A 284 -9.28 -23.56 -11.46
CA LEU A 284 -10.64 -24.02 -11.22
C LEU A 284 -11.32 -23.09 -10.23
N THR A 285 -12.36 -22.39 -10.67
CA THR A 285 -13.17 -21.55 -9.77
C THR A 285 -14.04 -22.43 -8.87
N ALA A 286 -14.05 -22.11 -7.60
CA ALA A 286 -14.96 -22.70 -6.62
C ALA A 286 -15.35 -21.64 -5.59
N THR A 287 -16.55 -21.77 -5.05
CA THR A 287 -16.99 -20.95 -3.92
C THR A 287 -16.68 -21.68 -2.62
N VAL A 288 -15.95 -21.03 -1.73
CA VAL A 288 -15.58 -21.54 -0.40
C VAL A 288 -15.93 -20.47 0.62
N GLU A 289 -16.84 -20.75 1.55
CA GLU A 289 -17.33 -19.78 2.57
C GLU A 289 -17.72 -18.41 1.96
N ASP A 290 -18.52 -18.44 0.88
CA ASP A 290 -18.99 -17.26 0.13
C ASP A 290 -17.93 -16.48 -0.64
N GLU A 291 -16.66 -16.94 -0.64
CA GLU A 291 -15.56 -16.38 -1.43
C GLU A 291 -15.33 -17.19 -2.71
N GLU A 292 -15.18 -16.50 -3.84
CA GLU A 292 -14.83 -17.14 -5.12
C GLU A 292 -13.30 -17.32 -5.20
N LEU A 293 -12.83 -18.56 -5.12
CA LEU A 293 -11.41 -18.91 -5.13
C LEU A 293 -11.03 -19.68 -6.40
N LEU A 294 -9.78 -19.51 -6.84
CA LEU A 294 -9.16 -20.32 -7.90
C LEU A 294 -8.38 -21.47 -7.26
N LEU A 295 -8.92 -22.69 -7.39
CA LEU A 295 -8.31 -23.92 -6.91
C LEU A 295 -7.37 -24.55 -7.94
N GLY A 296 -6.55 -25.53 -7.50
CA GLY A 296 -5.63 -26.28 -8.34
C GLY A 296 -4.26 -25.64 -8.54
N GLY A 297 -4.06 -24.45 -7.94
CA GLY A 297 -2.73 -23.84 -7.80
C GLY A 297 -1.91 -24.45 -6.67
N ASP A 298 -0.69 -23.98 -6.53
CA ASP A 298 0.17 -24.33 -5.40
C ASP A 298 -0.38 -23.74 -4.10
N ILE A 299 -0.09 -24.38 -2.98
CA ILE A 299 -0.28 -23.78 -1.66
C ILE A 299 1.10 -23.59 -1.04
N ILE A 300 1.53 -22.35 -0.89
CA ILE A 300 2.81 -22.04 -0.23
C ILE A 300 2.63 -22.31 1.27
N VAL A 301 3.45 -23.19 1.83
CA VAL A 301 3.40 -23.58 3.25
C VAL A 301 4.62 -23.09 4.03
N ALA A 302 5.74 -22.80 3.35
CA ALA A 302 6.91 -22.19 3.98
C ALA A 302 7.70 -21.33 2.99
N VAL A 303 8.33 -20.27 3.52
CA VAL A 303 9.24 -19.38 2.79
C VAL A 303 10.58 -19.35 3.54
N GLN A 304 11.70 -19.60 2.85
CA GLN A 304 13.04 -19.67 3.43
C GLN A 304 13.14 -20.61 4.65
N GLY A 305 12.37 -21.71 4.63
CA GLY A 305 12.29 -22.67 5.73
C GLY A 305 11.45 -22.24 6.93
N ILE A 306 10.79 -21.07 6.85
CA ILE A 306 9.88 -20.57 7.88
C ILE A 306 8.45 -20.92 7.46
N ALA A 307 7.76 -21.74 8.26
CA ALA A 307 6.37 -22.12 8.01
C ALA A 307 5.45 -20.89 8.16
N LEU A 308 4.39 -20.83 7.33
CA LEU A 308 3.35 -19.84 7.49
C LEU A 308 2.51 -20.13 8.74
N GLY A 309 1.91 -19.08 9.35
CA GLY A 309 0.98 -19.23 10.47
C GLY A 309 1.60 -19.39 11.86
N GLY A 310 2.92 -19.33 12.00
CA GLY A 310 3.56 -19.23 13.32
C GLY A 310 3.52 -17.80 13.87
N PRO A 311 3.71 -17.60 15.18
CA PRO A 311 3.91 -16.28 15.73
C PRO A 311 5.09 -15.61 15.02
N ASP A 312 4.95 -14.34 14.67
CA ASP A 312 5.95 -13.55 13.96
C ASP A 312 6.43 -14.13 12.60
N ALA A 313 5.74 -15.13 12.05
CA ALA A 313 6.14 -15.79 10.80
C ALA A 313 6.37 -14.77 9.68
N TYR A 314 5.44 -13.84 9.49
CA TYR A 314 5.55 -12.79 8.48
C TYR A 314 6.78 -11.90 8.69
N GLN A 315 7.00 -11.39 9.89
CA GLN A 315 8.15 -10.54 10.21
C GLN A 315 9.48 -11.28 10.01
N ASN A 316 9.52 -12.56 10.39
CA ASN A 316 10.69 -13.40 10.22
C ASN A 316 10.95 -13.70 8.73
N ILE A 317 9.91 -13.98 7.94
CA ILE A 317 10.01 -14.17 6.50
C ILE A 317 10.52 -12.88 5.84
N ARG A 318 9.91 -11.73 6.13
CA ARG A 318 10.36 -10.44 5.58
C ARG A 318 11.83 -10.17 5.91
N ARG A 319 12.23 -10.32 7.16
CA ARG A 319 13.63 -10.13 7.58
C ARG A 319 14.58 -11.06 6.82
N ARG A 320 14.15 -12.30 6.60
CA ARG A 320 14.97 -13.28 5.86
C ARG A 320 15.05 -12.92 4.39
N LEU A 321 13.95 -12.50 3.77
CA LEU A 321 13.92 -12.11 2.36
C LEU A 321 14.72 -10.81 2.12
N SER A 322 14.57 -9.79 2.96
CA SER A 322 15.32 -8.53 2.82
C SER A 322 16.83 -8.68 3.06
N ALA A 323 17.26 -9.74 3.74
CA ALA A 323 18.67 -10.06 3.93
C ALA A 323 19.31 -10.82 2.76
N ILE A 324 18.53 -11.21 1.75
CA ILE A 324 19.06 -11.94 0.57
C ILE A 324 19.73 -10.91 -0.38
N PRO A 325 21.01 -11.06 -0.66
CA PRO A 325 21.69 -10.16 -1.60
C PRO A 325 21.18 -10.42 -3.04
N PRO A 326 21.33 -9.43 -3.94
CA PRO A 326 21.06 -9.64 -5.37
C PRO A 326 21.80 -10.86 -5.93
N GLY A 327 21.05 -11.77 -6.58
CA GLY A 327 21.56 -13.05 -7.05
C GLY A 327 21.56 -14.18 -5.99
N GLY A 328 21.18 -13.88 -4.76
CA GLY A 328 20.95 -14.88 -3.73
C GLY A 328 19.73 -15.74 -4.02
N SER A 329 19.56 -16.86 -3.29
CA SER A 329 18.50 -17.83 -3.57
C SER A 329 17.26 -17.63 -2.67
N ILE A 330 16.08 -17.58 -3.29
CA ILE A 330 14.79 -17.74 -2.61
C ILE A 330 14.41 -19.22 -2.64
N ARG A 331 13.82 -19.73 -1.54
CA ARG A 331 13.28 -21.08 -1.41
C ARG A 331 11.84 -21.01 -0.92
N LEU A 332 10.96 -21.75 -1.58
CA LEU A 332 9.55 -21.92 -1.21
C LEU A 332 9.26 -23.40 -1.05
N ALA A 333 8.57 -23.77 0.03
CA ALA A 333 7.95 -25.09 0.10
C ALA A 333 6.47 -24.92 -0.29
N VAL A 334 6.04 -25.66 -1.30
CA VAL A 334 4.67 -25.61 -1.80
C VAL A 334 4.03 -27.01 -1.70
N LEU A 335 2.77 -27.05 -1.28
CA LEU A 335 1.94 -28.23 -1.41
C LEU A 335 1.35 -28.23 -2.84
N ARG A 336 1.73 -29.23 -3.62
CA ARG A 336 1.34 -29.41 -5.03
C ARG A 336 0.84 -30.83 -5.25
N ARG A 337 -0.44 -31.00 -5.57
CA ARG A 337 -1.07 -32.32 -5.78
C ARG A 337 -0.90 -33.30 -4.60
N GLY A 338 -0.91 -32.77 -3.37
CA GLY A 338 -0.77 -33.59 -2.15
C GLY A 338 0.67 -33.83 -1.70
N GLU A 339 1.68 -33.36 -2.45
CA GLU A 339 3.09 -33.53 -2.11
C GLU A 339 3.77 -32.20 -1.81
N ILE A 340 4.73 -32.19 -0.91
CA ILE A 340 5.56 -30.99 -0.64
C ILE A 340 6.69 -30.94 -1.67
N VAL A 341 6.72 -29.88 -2.45
CA VAL A 341 7.74 -29.60 -3.46
C VAL A 341 8.54 -28.37 -3.04
N GLU A 342 9.86 -28.48 -3.05
CA GLU A 342 10.73 -27.30 -2.89
C GLU A 342 11.01 -26.63 -4.23
N LEU A 343 10.69 -25.34 -4.30
CA LEU A 343 11.04 -24.46 -5.42
C LEU A 343 12.17 -23.54 -4.98
N SER A 344 13.18 -23.37 -5.82
CA SER A 344 14.28 -22.45 -5.55
C SER A 344 14.77 -21.74 -6.79
N GLY A 345 15.22 -20.50 -6.64
CA GLY A 345 15.75 -19.69 -7.73
C GLY A 345 16.41 -18.41 -7.24
N ALA A 346 17.14 -17.76 -8.14
CA ALA A 346 17.85 -16.52 -7.81
C ALA A 346 16.90 -15.32 -7.71
N VAL A 347 17.18 -14.43 -6.76
CA VAL A 347 16.58 -13.08 -6.71
C VAL A 347 17.06 -12.29 -7.93
N PRO A 348 16.20 -11.68 -8.73
CA PRO A 348 16.62 -10.80 -9.82
C PRO A 348 17.54 -9.68 -9.32
N ARG A 349 18.48 -9.29 -10.16
CA ARG A 349 19.39 -8.16 -9.89
C ARG A 349 18.69 -6.83 -10.05
#